data_c2f7bbaa3e5c2c50fd455576819925e0
#
_entry.id   c2f7bbaa3e5c2c50fd455576819925e0
#
_cell.length_a   1.000
_cell.length_b   1.000
_cell.length_c   1.000
_cell.angle_alpha   90.00
_cell.angle_beta   90.00
_cell.angle_gamma   90.00
#
_symmetry.space_group_name_H-M   'P 1'
#
loop_
_entity.id
_entity.type
_entity.pdbx_description
1 polymer ?
#
loop_
_entity_poly.entity_id
_entity_poly.type
_entity_poly.pdbx_seq_one_letter_code
_entity_poly.pdbx_strand_id
1 'polypeptide(L)'
;MIVALMGCAVGPSFEEYLTTVKSAGGTNAQDCGVGRRSESDKIALACASDALAQNRSFIAVFERRGIDSQVFASVVGNERGELWRISWDSDVTGGAGGNPWPKRRIFRTVCERAWSDAIAKCINS
;
A
#
# COMPACT_ATOMS: atom_id res chain seq x y z
N MET A 1 6.24 -10.09 29.36
CA MET A 1 6.28 -9.64 29.14
C MET A 1 6.14 -8.43 28.73
N ILE A 2 6.12 -7.67 28.60
CA ILE A 2 5.90 -6.56 28.52
C ILE A 2 6.65 -5.67 27.78
N VAL A 3 7.13 -5.88 26.84
CA VAL A 3 7.92 -5.20 26.10
C VAL A 3 7.30 -4.38 25.09
N ALA A 4 6.08 -4.52 24.92
CA ALA A 4 5.35 -3.84 23.89
C ALA A 4 5.44 -2.35 23.93
N LEU A 5 5.79 -1.79 25.03
CA LEU A 5 5.88 -0.37 25.13
C LEU A 5 6.90 0.25 24.23
N MET A 6 7.91 -0.52 23.89
CA MET A 6 9.01 0.03 23.13
C MET A 6 8.64 0.35 21.69
N GLY A 7 7.66 -0.29 21.14
CA GLY A 7 7.33 -0.09 19.73
C GLY A 7 6.26 0.96 19.46
N CYS A 8 5.61 1.45 20.49
CA CYS A 8 4.45 2.31 20.32
C CYS A 8 4.74 3.61 19.58
N ALA A 9 5.89 4.20 19.81
CA ALA A 9 6.22 5.49 19.22
C ALA A 9 6.67 5.38 17.76
N VAL A 10 7.00 4.18 17.29
CA VAL A 10 7.55 3.99 15.95
C VAL A 10 6.49 3.68 14.91
N GLY A 11 5.41 3.04 15.34
CA GLY A 11 4.34 2.63 14.46
C GLY A 11 4.64 1.34 13.72
N PRO A 12 3.81 0.96 12.73
CA PRO A 12 3.94 -0.32 12.05
C PRO A 12 5.19 -0.41 11.20
N SER A 13 5.81 -1.59 11.18
CA SER A 13 6.96 -1.87 10.33
C SER A 13 6.50 -2.08 8.88
N PHE A 14 7.47 -2.12 7.97
CA PHE A 14 7.19 -2.45 6.58
C PHE A 14 6.59 -3.86 6.46
N GLU A 15 7.08 -4.82 7.24
CA GLU A 15 6.54 -6.18 7.26
C GLU A 15 5.09 -6.20 7.72
N GLU A 16 4.76 -5.41 8.72
CA GLU A 16 3.37 -5.29 9.19
C GLU A 16 2.49 -4.67 8.11
N TYR A 17 3.01 -3.71 7.38
CA TYR A 17 2.33 -3.13 6.23
C TYR A 17 2.05 -4.18 5.16
N LEU A 18 3.05 -4.98 4.78
CA LEU A 18 2.85 -6.03 3.78
C LEU A 18 1.82 -7.06 4.24
N THR A 19 1.83 -7.41 5.52
CA THR A 19 0.83 -8.31 6.09
C THR A 19 -0.58 -7.72 5.97
N THR A 20 -0.70 -6.42 6.25
CA THR A 20 -1.97 -5.70 6.12
C THR A 20 -2.48 -5.73 4.68
N VAL A 21 -1.59 -5.49 3.71
CA VAL A 21 -1.93 -5.52 2.29
C VAL A 21 -2.41 -6.91 1.88
N LYS A 22 -1.67 -7.95 2.26
CA LYS A 22 -2.04 -9.33 1.92
C LYS A 22 -3.37 -9.72 2.52
N SER A 23 -3.60 -9.34 3.77
CA SER A 23 -4.88 -9.62 4.44
C SER A 23 -6.03 -8.90 3.74
N ALA A 24 -5.83 -7.68 3.30
CA ALA A 24 -6.86 -6.92 2.62
C ALA A 24 -7.26 -7.55 1.28
N GLY A 25 -6.31 -8.13 0.56
CA GLY A 25 -6.59 -8.79 -0.71
C GLY A 25 -7.30 -10.13 -0.57
N GLY A 26 -7.07 -10.82 0.54
CA GLY A 26 -7.62 -12.14 0.78
C GLY A 26 -6.65 -13.26 0.38
N THR A 27 -6.99 -14.48 0.77
CA THR A 27 -6.09 -15.63 0.59
C THR A 27 -5.84 -16.00 -0.86
N ASN A 28 -6.78 -15.68 -1.75
CA ASN A 28 -6.66 -16.03 -3.15
C ASN A 28 -6.25 -14.86 -4.04
N ALA A 29 -5.81 -13.77 -3.44
CA ALA A 29 -5.41 -12.60 -4.20
C ALA A 29 -4.17 -12.87 -5.04
N GLN A 30 -4.20 -12.44 -6.29
CA GLN A 30 -3.04 -12.51 -7.16
C GLN A 30 -2.02 -11.49 -6.69
N ASP A 31 -0.78 -11.92 -6.51
CA ASP A 31 0.30 -11.04 -6.13
C ASP A 31 0.94 -10.46 -7.38
N CYS A 32 0.72 -9.20 -7.63
CA CYS A 32 1.27 -8.51 -8.80
C CYS A 32 2.68 -7.98 -8.57
N GLY A 33 3.24 -8.20 -7.39
CA GLY A 33 4.61 -7.82 -7.10
C GLY A 33 4.78 -6.38 -6.67
N VAL A 34 6.03 -5.93 -6.67
CA VAL A 34 6.40 -4.60 -6.21
C VAL A 34 7.01 -3.80 -7.36
N GLY A 35 6.44 -2.66 -7.67
CA GLY A 35 6.98 -1.72 -8.64
C GLY A 35 7.94 -0.76 -7.95
N ARG A 36 9.20 -0.81 -8.32
CA ARG A 36 10.24 0.07 -7.77
C ARG A 36 10.85 0.98 -8.82
N ARG A 37 10.73 0.61 -10.08
CA ARG A 37 11.30 1.33 -11.21
C ARG A 37 10.31 1.28 -12.35
N SER A 38 10.60 2.05 -13.38
CA SER A 38 9.75 2.15 -14.56
C SER A 38 9.28 0.80 -15.11
N GLU A 39 10.20 -0.16 -15.27
CA GLU A 39 9.85 -1.49 -15.79
C GLU A 39 8.96 -2.28 -14.83
N SER A 40 9.36 -2.39 -13.57
CA SER A 40 8.60 -3.14 -12.58
C SER A 40 7.26 -2.46 -12.28
N ASP A 41 7.19 -1.14 -12.35
CA ASP A 41 5.93 -0.40 -12.23
C ASP A 41 4.97 -0.80 -13.34
N LYS A 42 5.44 -0.85 -14.58
CA LYS A 42 4.60 -1.24 -15.72
C LYS A 42 4.07 -2.65 -15.57
N ILE A 43 4.91 -3.57 -15.13
CA ILE A 43 4.51 -4.97 -14.94
C ILE A 43 3.42 -5.07 -13.86
N ALA A 44 3.64 -4.41 -12.73
CA ALA A 44 2.68 -4.44 -11.63
C ALA A 44 1.36 -3.76 -12.00
N LEU A 45 1.42 -2.64 -12.74
CA LEU A 45 0.23 -1.94 -13.22
C LEU A 45 -0.55 -2.81 -14.20
N ALA A 46 0.13 -3.46 -15.14
CA ALA A 46 -0.53 -4.32 -16.12
C ALA A 46 -1.20 -5.51 -15.43
N CYS A 47 -0.52 -6.11 -14.46
CA CYS A 47 -1.05 -7.23 -13.69
C CYS A 47 -2.32 -6.81 -12.93
N ALA A 48 -2.27 -5.68 -12.22
CA ALA A 48 -3.39 -5.17 -11.45
C ALA A 48 -4.58 -4.80 -12.34
N SER A 49 -4.30 -4.13 -13.47
CA SER A 49 -5.35 -3.74 -14.41
C SER A 49 -6.04 -4.95 -15.03
N ASP A 50 -5.27 -5.98 -15.36
CA ASP A 50 -5.80 -7.22 -15.91
C ASP A 50 -6.67 -7.96 -14.88
N ALA A 51 -6.20 -8.05 -13.64
CA ALA A 51 -6.97 -8.67 -12.58
C ALA A 51 -8.27 -7.92 -12.31
N LEU A 52 -8.21 -6.59 -12.30
CA LEU A 52 -9.40 -5.77 -12.11
C LEU A 52 -10.41 -5.98 -13.23
N ALA A 53 -9.95 -6.02 -14.47
CA ALA A 53 -10.82 -6.24 -15.63
C ALA A 53 -11.50 -7.61 -15.58
N GLN A 54 -10.84 -8.60 -15.00
CA GLN A 54 -11.38 -9.94 -14.87
C GLN A 54 -12.10 -10.20 -13.54
N ASN A 55 -12.30 -9.16 -12.74
CA ASN A 55 -12.93 -9.25 -11.43
C ASN A 55 -12.23 -10.23 -10.49
N ARG A 56 -10.91 -10.31 -10.57
CA ARG A 56 -10.12 -11.13 -9.66
C ARG A 56 -9.51 -10.26 -8.56
N SER A 57 -9.41 -10.81 -7.36
CA SER A 57 -8.71 -10.13 -6.28
C SER A 57 -7.21 -10.10 -6.56
N PHE A 58 -6.56 -9.03 -6.12
CA PHE A 58 -5.13 -8.82 -6.37
C PHE A 58 -4.53 -7.86 -5.36
N ILE A 59 -3.21 -7.90 -5.27
CA ILE A 59 -2.44 -6.88 -4.56
C ILE A 59 -1.28 -6.43 -5.46
N ALA A 60 -1.01 -5.15 -5.47
CA ALA A 60 0.13 -4.58 -6.18
C ALA A 60 0.73 -3.48 -5.31
N VAL A 61 2.03 -3.53 -5.11
CA VAL A 61 2.75 -2.59 -4.23
C VAL A 61 3.66 -1.72 -5.07
N PHE A 62 3.68 -0.42 -4.81
CA PHE A 62 4.51 0.53 -5.56
C PHE A 62 5.31 1.38 -4.61
N GLU A 63 6.62 1.44 -4.85
CA GLU A 63 7.49 2.33 -4.09
C GLU A 63 7.30 3.76 -4.58
N ARG A 64 7.18 4.69 -3.66
CA ARG A 64 7.05 6.11 -3.97
C ARG A 64 8.05 6.90 -3.15
N ARG A 65 8.31 8.12 -3.56
CA ARG A 65 9.25 8.98 -2.86
C ARG A 65 8.54 9.85 -1.86
N GLY A 66 9.01 9.88 -0.62
CA GLY A 66 8.57 10.83 0.38
C GLY A 66 9.63 11.88 0.65
N ILE A 67 9.32 12.84 1.50
CA ILE A 67 10.30 13.83 1.96
C ILE A 67 11.04 13.21 3.15
N ASP A 68 12.31 12.89 2.95
CA ASP A 68 13.14 12.25 3.97
C ASP A 68 12.53 10.96 4.52
N SER A 69 11.74 10.27 3.71
CA SER A 69 11.10 9.03 4.12
C SER A 69 10.94 8.09 2.95
N GLN A 70 10.66 6.84 3.26
CA GLN A 70 10.33 5.82 2.28
C GLN A 70 8.82 5.64 2.30
N VAL A 71 8.20 5.70 1.13
CA VAL A 71 6.75 5.58 0.99
C VAL A 71 6.42 4.45 0.02
N PHE A 72 5.47 3.61 0.41
CA PHE A 72 4.91 2.59 -0.46
C PHE A 72 3.40 2.80 -0.55
N ALA A 73 2.87 2.66 -1.75
CA ALA A 73 1.44 2.67 -1.97
C ALA A 73 1.04 1.35 -2.59
N SER A 74 0.03 0.69 -2.04
CA SER A 74 -0.48 -0.55 -2.60
C SER A 74 -1.87 -0.31 -3.15
N VAL A 75 -2.21 -1.00 -4.23
CA VAL A 75 -3.58 -1.06 -4.71
C VAL A 75 -4.07 -2.48 -4.49
N VAL A 76 -5.21 -2.61 -3.86
CA VAL A 76 -5.80 -3.89 -3.49
C VAL A 76 -7.21 -3.98 -4.04
N GLY A 77 -7.45 -5.01 -4.84
CA GLY A 77 -8.81 -5.39 -5.23
C GLY A 77 -9.20 -6.60 -4.40
N ASN A 78 -10.16 -6.47 -3.51
CA ASN A 78 -10.52 -7.56 -2.60
C ASN A 78 -11.60 -8.47 -3.20
N GLU A 79 -11.92 -9.53 -2.48
CA GLU A 79 -12.90 -10.52 -2.92
C GLU A 79 -14.33 -9.97 -3.02
N ARG A 80 -14.59 -8.85 -2.34
CA ARG A 80 -15.90 -8.18 -2.40
C ARG A 80 -16.01 -7.20 -3.57
N GLY A 81 -14.99 -7.09 -4.38
CA GLY A 81 -14.98 -6.18 -5.51
C GLY A 81 -14.64 -4.75 -5.16
N GLU A 82 -14.19 -4.49 -3.96
CA GLU A 82 -13.76 -3.15 -3.54
C GLU A 82 -12.32 -2.89 -3.99
N LEU A 83 -12.03 -1.66 -4.31
CA LEU A 83 -10.69 -1.23 -4.69
C LEU A 83 -10.18 -0.26 -3.64
N TRP A 84 -9.03 -0.59 -3.05
CA TRP A 84 -8.45 0.20 -1.98
C TRP A 84 -7.02 0.61 -2.28
N ARG A 85 -6.64 1.76 -1.76
CA ARG A 85 -5.23 2.12 -1.67
C ARG A 85 -4.83 2.00 -0.21
N ILE A 86 -3.74 1.27 0.05
CA ILE A 86 -3.15 1.15 1.37
C ILE A 86 -1.72 1.61 1.25
N SER A 87 -1.35 2.67 1.93
CA SER A 87 -0.01 3.22 1.85
C SER A 87 0.69 3.20 3.19
N TRP A 88 2.01 3.17 3.13
CA TRP A 88 2.87 3.16 4.29
C TRP A 88 3.94 4.23 4.13
N ASP A 89 4.16 4.99 5.19
CA ASP A 89 5.17 6.02 5.22
C ASP A 89 6.09 5.74 6.42
N SER A 90 7.38 5.68 6.17
CA SER A 90 8.37 5.40 7.22
C SER A 90 8.55 6.56 8.18
N ASP A 91 8.21 7.78 7.77
CA ASP A 91 8.32 8.95 8.64
C ASP A 91 7.38 10.05 8.16
N VAL A 92 6.17 10.06 8.70
CA VAL A 92 5.15 11.05 8.32
C VAL A 92 5.51 12.46 8.79
N THR A 93 6.53 12.59 9.65
CA THR A 93 6.97 13.90 10.12
C THR A 93 7.93 14.58 9.14
N GLY A 94 8.35 13.87 8.09
CA GLY A 94 9.29 14.41 7.10
C GLY A 94 10.65 14.73 7.68
N GLY A 95 11.08 13.97 8.70
CA GLY A 95 12.36 14.20 9.34
C GLY A 95 12.29 15.15 10.54
N ALA A 96 11.12 15.71 10.85
CA ALA A 96 10.97 16.59 12.00
C ALA A 96 10.96 15.76 13.29
N GLY A 97 11.99 15.86 14.09
CA GLY A 97 12.10 15.11 15.33
C GLY A 97 11.19 15.64 16.42
N GLY A 98 11.09 14.91 17.51
CA GLY A 98 10.37 15.37 18.69
C GLY A 98 8.86 15.30 18.62
N ASN A 99 8.31 14.78 17.54
CA ASN A 99 6.87 14.64 17.41
C ASN A 99 6.39 13.44 18.23
N PRO A 100 5.32 13.55 19.03
CA PRO A 100 4.80 12.44 19.82
C PRO A 100 4.08 11.38 18.97
N TRP A 101 3.75 11.69 17.72
CA TRP A 101 3.07 10.74 16.85
C TRP A 101 4.01 9.66 16.34
N PRO A 102 3.51 8.46 16.02
CA PRO A 102 4.35 7.44 15.41
C PRO A 102 4.93 7.96 14.11
N LYS A 103 6.22 7.69 13.87
CA LYS A 103 6.86 8.09 12.62
C LYS A 103 6.33 7.28 11.44
N ARG A 104 6.10 6.00 11.65
CA ARG A 104 5.58 5.11 10.62
C ARG A 104 4.08 5.03 10.71
N ARG A 105 3.42 5.12 9.57
CA ARG A 105 1.96 5.06 9.55
C ARG A 105 1.46 4.34 8.32
N ILE A 106 0.28 3.72 8.47
CA ILE A 106 -0.47 3.13 7.38
C ILE A 106 -1.72 3.96 7.15
N PHE A 107 -1.98 4.28 5.88
CA PHE A 107 -3.17 5.03 5.47
C PHE A 107 -4.00 4.18 4.53
N ARG A 108 -5.32 4.26 4.65
CA ARG A 108 -6.24 3.50 3.80
C ARG A 108 -7.23 4.45 3.15
N THR A 109 -7.45 4.26 1.86
CA THR A 109 -8.39 5.07 1.09
C THR A 109 -9.13 4.17 0.11
N VAL A 110 -10.46 4.31 0.05
CA VAL A 110 -11.24 3.58 -0.94
C VAL A 110 -11.13 4.30 -2.29
N CYS A 111 -11.04 3.53 -3.36
CA CYS A 111 -10.93 4.07 -4.72
C CYS A 111 -12.16 3.71 -5.53
N GLU A 112 -12.41 4.47 -6.60
CA GLU A 112 -13.56 4.23 -7.48
C GLU A 112 -13.19 3.29 -8.62
N ARG A 113 -13.83 2.14 -8.68
CA ARG A 113 -13.58 1.17 -9.76
C ARG A 113 -14.05 1.67 -11.12
N ALA A 114 -15.00 2.57 -11.13
CA ALA A 114 -15.59 3.06 -12.37
C ALA A 114 -14.71 4.05 -13.14
N TRP A 115 -13.64 4.53 -12.52
CA TRP A 115 -12.73 5.44 -13.21
C TRP A 115 -12.02 4.74 -14.36
N SER A 116 -11.86 5.43 -15.48
CA SER A 116 -10.91 4.97 -16.49
C SER A 116 -9.51 5.01 -15.85
N ASP A 117 -8.68 4.03 -16.12
CA ASP A 117 -7.37 3.89 -15.49
C ASP A 117 -7.48 3.89 -13.96
N ALA A 118 -8.45 3.13 -13.43
CA ALA A 118 -8.75 3.10 -12.02
C ALA A 118 -7.53 2.79 -11.15
N ILE A 119 -6.66 1.88 -11.60
CA ILE A 119 -5.45 1.52 -10.84
C ILE A 119 -4.52 2.72 -10.72
N ALA A 120 -4.21 3.39 -11.83
CA ALA A 120 -3.32 4.54 -11.82
C ALA A 120 -3.89 5.69 -10.99
N LYS A 121 -5.17 5.94 -11.10
CA LYS A 121 -5.84 6.98 -10.31
C LYS A 121 -5.87 6.64 -8.84
N CYS A 122 -6.06 5.37 -8.50
CA CYS A 122 -6.04 4.90 -7.13
C CYS A 122 -4.68 5.16 -6.48
N ILE A 123 -3.60 4.84 -7.18
CA ILE A 123 -2.24 5.06 -6.67
C ILE A 123 -1.99 6.54 -6.41
N ASN A 124 -2.50 7.38 -7.27
CA ASN A 124 -2.20 8.82 -7.23
C ASN A 124 -3.22 9.66 -6.47
N SER A 125 -4.19 9.04 -5.86
CA SER A 125 -5.23 9.78 -5.14
C SER A 125 -4.81 10.28 -3.76
#